data_3f2e7be7bb1ab0d316bb83d20bedb263
#
_entry.id   3f2e7be7bb1ab0d316bb83d20bedb263
#
_cell.length_a   1.000
_cell.length_b   1.000
_cell.length_c   1.000
_cell.angle_alpha   90.00
_cell.angle_beta   90.00
_cell.angle_gamma   90.00
#
_symmetry.space_group_name_H-M   'P 1'
#
loop_
_entity.id
_entity.type
_entity.pdbx_description
1 polymer ?
#
loop_
_entity_poly.entity_id
_entity_poly.type
_entity_poly.pdbx_seq_one_letter_code
_entity_poly.pdbx_strand_id
1 'polypeptide(L)'
;MVVDKLKGHGVQTDVTHVYTPSMATASYILKQDHRKKVGLYIIGEIGLWKELLQHPEFEISEQHPDYVIVGMDKDLTYHKVRVASRAIRNGATFIGTNADMNLPLGDELIPGNGSQCVFVAAASGVEPLYIGKPESIIVNMALQKTGYAKEDAS
;
A
#
# COMPACT_ATOMS: atom_id res chain seq x y z
N MET A 1 -3.38 -13.06 19.85
CA MET A 1 -3.15 -13.40 19.39
C MET A 1 -3.14 -14.10 18.99
N VAL A 2 -3.10 -14.31 19.00
CA VAL A 2 -2.90 -15.13 18.56
C VAL A 2 -2.09 -15.67 18.52
N VAL A 3 -1.49 -15.63 19.04
CA VAL A 3 -0.56 -16.17 18.88
C VAL A 3 -0.32 -16.67 19.53
N ASP A 4 -0.58 -16.88 20.43
CA ASP A 4 -0.27 -17.34 20.84
C ASP A 4 -0.93 -17.96 21.04
N LYS A 5 -1.64 -18.27 21.19
CA LYS A 5 -2.14 -18.88 21.08
C LYS A 5 -2.14 -19.65 20.71
N LEU A 6 -1.84 -19.67 20.98
CA LEU A 6 -1.45 -20.25 20.56
C LEU A 6 -0.83 -20.65 20.52
N LYS A 7 -0.28 -20.81 21.13
CA LYS A 7 0.55 -21.11 21.06
C LYS A 7 0.65 -21.70 21.00
N GLY A 8 0.60 -21.67 21.34
CA GLY A 8 0.84 -22.12 21.13
C GLY A 8 0.93 -22.55 20.60
N HIS A 9 0.72 -22.72 20.70
CA HIS A 9 1.12 -22.86 19.86
C HIS A 9 1.58 -22.61 19.30
N GLY A 10 1.91 -22.50 19.35
CA GLY A 10 2.57 -22.09 18.87
C GLY A 10 2.78 -21.40 18.61
N VAL A 11 2.88 -21.04 18.82
CA VAL A 11 3.25 -20.32 18.32
C VAL A 11 3.81 -19.54 18.23
N GLN A 12 4.22 -19.14 18.57
CA GLN A 12 4.81 -18.24 18.30
C GLN A 12 5.40 -17.98 17.36
N THR A 13 5.50 -18.36 17.38
CA THR A 13 6.01 -18.19 16.14
C THR A 13 5.18 -17.45 15.27
N ASP A 14 4.13 -17.25 15.55
CA ASP A 14 3.26 -16.64 14.73
C ASP A 14 3.43 -15.25 14.46
N VAL A 15 4.09 -14.49 15.31
CA VAL A 15 4.37 -13.10 15.08
C VAL A 15 5.14 -12.90 13.83
N THR A 16 6.02 -13.80 13.52
CA THR A 16 6.83 -13.67 12.33
C THR A 16 6.00 -13.84 11.08
N HIS A 17 4.78 -14.30 11.22
CA HIS A 17 3.95 -14.46 10.07
C HIS A 17 3.00 -13.29 9.85
N VAL A 18 3.00 -12.31 10.71
CA VAL A 18 2.19 -11.13 10.54
C VAL A 18 2.87 -10.20 9.55
N TYR A 19 2.22 -10.00 8.43
CA TYR A 19 2.80 -9.21 7.36
C TYR A 19 1.77 -8.17 6.95
N THR A 20 2.00 -6.93 7.38
CA THR A 20 1.03 -5.87 7.17
C THR A 20 1.14 -5.31 5.75
N PRO A 21 0.10 -4.64 5.29
CA PRO A 21 0.18 -3.95 4.00
C PRO A 21 1.32 -2.94 3.94
N SER A 22 1.62 -2.29 5.05
CA SER A 22 2.72 -1.33 5.09
C SER A 22 4.06 -2.03 4.87
N MET A 23 4.26 -3.18 5.49
CA MET A 23 5.47 -3.97 5.31
C MET A 23 5.58 -4.47 3.88
N ALA A 24 4.47 -4.91 3.32
CA ALA A 24 4.46 -5.40 1.95
C ALA A 24 4.80 -4.29 0.98
N THR A 25 4.32 -3.09 1.24
CA THR A 25 4.61 -1.93 0.40
C THR A 25 6.10 -1.60 0.43
N ALA A 26 6.68 -1.56 1.62
CA ALA A 26 8.10 -1.27 1.75
C ALA A 26 8.93 -2.32 1.01
N SER A 27 8.58 -3.58 1.21
CA SER A 27 9.30 -4.68 0.58
C SER A 27 9.21 -4.60 -0.94
N TYR A 28 8.03 -4.28 -1.46
CA TYR A 28 7.84 -4.18 -2.90
C TYR A 28 8.73 -3.09 -3.48
N ILE A 29 8.74 -1.91 -2.87
CA ILE A 29 9.54 -0.80 -3.38
C ILE A 29 11.03 -1.12 -3.32
N LEU A 30 11.48 -1.72 -2.23
CA LEU A 30 12.88 -2.05 -2.08
C LEU A 30 13.35 -3.08 -3.11
N LYS A 31 12.45 -3.95 -3.54
CA LYS A 31 12.78 -4.92 -4.58
C LYS A 31 12.81 -4.29 -5.96
N GLN A 32 12.00 -3.25 -6.18
CA GLN A 32 11.93 -2.61 -7.47
C GLN A 32 12.99 -1.54 -7.65
N ASP A 33 13.42 -0.92 -6.56
CA ASP A 33 14.25 0.28 -6.65
C ASP A 33 15.41 0.14 -5.68
N HIS A 34 16.62 0.03 -6.22
CA HIS A 34 17.81 -0.21 -5.40
C HIS A 34 18.62 1.06 -5.15
N ARG A 35 18.03 2.23 -5.42
CA ARG A 35 18.74 3.48 -5.17
C ARG A 35 18.88 3.71 -3.68
N LYS A 36 19.88 4.52 -3.31
CA LYS A 36 20.12 4.83 -1.92
C LYS A 36 19.06 5.73 -1.33
N LYS A 37 18.44 6.55 -2.18
CA LYS A 37 17.38 7.44 -1.76
C LYS A 37 16.22 7.36 -2.72
N VAL A 38 15.06 7.06 -2.18
CA VAL A 38 13.83 6.94 -2.93
C VAL A 38 12.82 7.89 -2.32
N GLY A 39 12.29 8.79 -3.12
CA GLY A 39 11.34 9.79 -2.64
C GLY A 39 9.93 9.24 -2.59
N LEU A 40 9.26 9.45 -1.48
CA LEU A 40 7.89 9.00 -1.29
C LEU A 40 6.99 10.15 -0.93
N TYR A 41 5.76 10.12 -1.44
CA TYR A 41 4.68 10.92 -0.91
C TYR A 41 3.67 9.96 -0.32
N ILE A 42 3.36 10.12 0.96
CA ILE A 42 2.55 9.15 1.68
C ILE A 42 1.24 9.78 2.12
N ILE A 43 0.13 9.15 1.74
CA ILE A 43 -1.18 9.44 2.29
C ILE A 43 -1.53 8.25 3.17
N GLY A 44 -1.72 8.48 4.45
CA GLY A 44 -2.02 7.38 5.37
C GLY A 44 -1.80 7.79 6.79
N GLU A 45 -2.09 6.86 7.70
CA GLU A 45 -1.97 7.13 9.11
C GLU A 45 -0.60 6.78 9.62
N ILE A 46 -0.35 7.08 10.90
CA ILE A 46 1.00 7.03 11.45
C ILE A 46 1.70 5.68 11.30
N GLY A 47 0.93 4.60 11.33
CA GLY A 47 1.53 3.27 11.19
C GLY A 47 2.21 3.07 9.85
N LEU A 48 1.59 3.57 8.79
CA LEU A 48 2.17 3.47 7.46
C LEU A 48 3.43 4.32 7.36
N TRP A 49 3.36 5.54 7.88
CA TRP A 49 4.51 6.43 7.88
C TRP A 49 5.69 5.80 8.62
N LYS A 50 5.44 5.25 9.82
CA LYS A 50 6.50 4.67 10.61
C LYS A 50 7.14 3.47 9.93
N GLU A 51 6.30 2.61 9.36
CA GLU A 51 6.81 1.43 8.70
C GLU A 51 7.71 1.80 7.51
N LEU A 52 7.26 2.75 6.71
CA LEU A 52 8.04 3.13 5.53
C LEU A 52 9.30 3.89 5.92
N LEU A 53 9.19 4.82 6.85
CA LEU A 53 10.33 5.69 7.17
C LEU A 53 11.37 5.05 8.07
N GLN A 54 11.14 3.83 8.57
CA GLN A 54 12.21 3.14 9.27
C GLN A 54 13.29 2.66 8.30
N HIS A 55 13.00 2.64 7.01
CA HIS A 55 13.98 2.25 6.01
C HIS A 55 14.79 3.46 5.59
N PRO A 56 16.11 3.44 5.77
CA PRO A 56 16.92 4.64 5.49
C PRO A 56 16.91 5.05 4.02
N GLU A 57 16.53 4.15 3.13
CA GLU A 57 16.45 4.47 1.71
C GLU A 57 15.30 5.41 1.38
N PHE A 58 14.29 5.47 2.23
CA PHE A 58 13.07 6.24 1.93
C PHE A 58 13.14 7.62 2.54
N GLU A 59 12.72 8.62 1.78
CA GLU A 59 12.60 9.99 2.27
C GLU A 59 11.32 10.59 1.72
N ILE A 60 10.75 11.53 2.46
CA ILE A 60 9.52 12.18 2.03
C ILE A 60 9.87 13.26 1.01
N SER A 61 9.10 13.29 -0.08
CA SER A 61 9.25 14.30 -1.10
C SER A 61 7.89 14.70 -1.62
N GLU A 62 7.52 15.97 -1.46
CA GLU A 62 6.27 16.46 -2.03
C GLU A 62 6.44 16.94 -3.46
N GLN A 63 7.63 17.40 -3.79
CA GLN A 63 7.84 18.01 -5.09
C GLN A 63 8.06 16.99 -6.19
N HIS A 64 8.91 16.00 -5.93
CA HIS A 64 9.28 15.01 -6.94
C HIS A 64 9.41 13.63 -6.34
N PRO A 65 8.32 13.07 -5.80
CA PRO A 65 8.42 11.72 -5.26
C PRO A 65 8.53 10.72 -6.39
N ASP A 66 9.19 9.62 -6.11
CA ASP A 66 9.27 8.50 -7.04
C ASP A 66 8.04 7.62 -6.94
N TYR A 67 7.44 7.58 -5.74
CA TYR A 67 6.27 6.76 -5.46
C TYR A 67 5.27 7.57 -4.67
N VAL A 68 3.99 7.40 -5.01
CA VAL A 68 2.89 7.92 -4.20
C VAL A 68 2.21 6.72 -3.60
N ILE A 69 2.18 6.67 -2.28
CA ILE A 69 1.61 5.53 -1.56
C ILE A 69 0.37 6.00 -0.83
N VAL A 70 -0.75 5.35 -1.12
CA VAL A 70 -2.03 5.71 -0.54
C VAL A 70 -2.51 4.59 0.36
N GLY A 71 -2.53 4.84 1.65
CA GLY A 71 -3.15 4.00 2.64
C GLY A 71 -4.34 4.73 3.22
N MET A 72 -5.12 4.04 4.04
CA MET A 72 -6.29 4.65 4.61
C MET A 72 -5.92 5.86 5.45
N ASP A 73 -6.58 6.97 5.22
CA ASP A 73 -6.31 8.22 5.92
C ASP A 73 -7.64 8.88 6.25
N LYS A 74 -8.01 8.87 7.52
CA LYS A 74 -9.26 9.47 7.94
C LYS A 74 -9.21 10.98 7.89
N ASP A 75 -8.03 11.55 7.73
CA ASP A 75 -7.85 12.98 7.58
C ASP A 75 -7.46 13.37 6.16
N LEU A 76 -7.94 12.62 5.20
CA LEU A 76 -7.68 12.91 3.80
C LEU A 76 -8.21 14.29 3.46
N THR A 77 -7.41 15.07 2.75
CA THR A 77 -7.81 16.41 2.34
C THR A 77 -7.67 16.56 0.84
N TYR A 78 -8.35 17.56 0.32
CA TYR A 78 -8.23 17.92 -1.09
C TYR A 78 -6.77 18.18 -1.44
N HIS A 79 -6.04 18.88 -0.55
CA HIS A 79 -4.64 19.19 -0.80
C HIS A 79 -3.79 17.93 -0.96
N LYS A 80 -4.02 16.93 -0.12
CA LYS A 80 -3.26 15.67 -0.21
C LYS A 80 -3.49 15.00 -1.56
N VAL A 81 -4.74 14.98 -2.01
CA VAL A 81 -5.06 14.38 -3.31
C VAL A 81 -4.46 15.19 -4.44
N ARG A 82 -4.46 16.52 -4.30
CA ARG A 82 -3.87 17.38 -5.31
C ARG A 82 -2.38 17.11 -5.48
N VAL A 83 -1.65 17.01 -4.36
CA VAL A 83 -0.22 16.73 -4.41
C VAL A 83 0.04 15.35 -5.02
N ALA A 84 -0.73 14.36 -4.57
CA ALA A 84 -0.57 13.00 -5.05
C ALA A 84 -0.84 12.90 -6.55
N SER A 85 -1.94 13.50 -7.01
CA SER A 85 -2.30 13.39 -8.41
C SER A 85 -1.30 14.13 -9.31
N ARG A 86 -0.78 15.26 -8.84
CA ARG A 86 0.25 15.96 -9.59
C ARG A 86 1.49 15.10 -9.75
N ALA A 87 1.92 14.48 -8.65
CA ALA A 87 3.11 13.64 -8.69
C ALA A 87 2.93 12.46 -9.63
N ILE A 88 1.75 11.83 -9.57
CA ILE A 88 1.47 10.68 -10.42
C ILE A 88 1.45 11.08 -11.89
N ARG A 89 0.85 12.23 -12.20
CA ARG A 89 0.85 12.73 -13.57
C ARG A 89 2.26 13.01 -14.07
N ASN A 90 3.17 13.33 -13.15
CA ASN A 90 4.56 13.60 -13.49
C ASN A 90 5.43 12.34 -13.48
N GLY A 91 4.83 11.18 -13.33
CA GLY A 91 5.56 9.93 -13.49
C GLY A 91 5.78 9.10 -12.23
N ALA A 92 5.33 9.58 -11.07
CA ALA A 92 5.47 8.79 -9.86
C ALA A 92 4.63 7.52 -9.94
N THR A 93 5.14 6.45 -9.39
CA THR A 93 4.40 5.19 -9.34
C THR A 93 3.33 5.27 -8.26
N PHE A 94 2.10 4.92 -8.62
CA PHE A 94 0.95 5.02 -7.72
C PHE A 94 0.68 3.65 -7.09
N ILE A 95 0.81 3.58 -5.77
CA ILE A 95 0.61 2.34 -5.01
C ILE A 95 -0.50 2.53 -4.00
N GLY A 96 -1.44 1.59 -3.97
CA GLY A 96 -2.45 1.53 -2.92
C GLY A 96 -2.16 0.35 -2.00
N THR A 97 -2.28 0.56 -0.71
CA THR A 97 -1.94 -0.50 0.23
C THR A 97 -3.01 -1.58 0.30
N ASN A 98 -4.23 -1.28 -0.08
CA ASN A 98 -5.27 -2.29 -0.27
C ASN A 98 -6.40 -1.70 -1.08
N ALA A 99 -7.29 -2.55 -1.55
CA ALA A 99 -8.34 -2.16 -2.48
C ALA A 99 -9.73 -2.14 -1.84
N ASP A 100 -9.81 -2.23 -0.51
CA ASP A 100 -11.11 -2.30 0.15
C ASP A 100 -11.86 -0.99 -0.01
N MET A 101 -13.03 -1.05 -0.63
CA MET A 101 -13.83 0.16 -0.86
C MET A 101 -14.51 0.65 0.40
N ASN A 102 -14.94 -0.27 1.24
CA ASN A 102 -15.65 0.04 2.47
C ASN A 102 -15.14 -0.83 3.59
N LEU A 103 -15.24 -0.31 4.80
CA LEU A 103 -14.91 -1.06 6.01
C LEU A 103 -16.09 -0.96 6.98
N PRO A 104 -16.38 -2.04 7.71
CA PRO A 104 -17.45 -1.97 8.70
C PRO A 104 -16.95 -1.22 9.94
N LEU A 105 -17.84 -0.41 10.50
CA LEU A 105 -17.59 0.27 11.74
C LEU A 105 -18.93 0.33 12.48
N GLY A 106 -19.13 -0.59 13.42
CA GLY A 106 -20.42 -0.72 14.06
C GLY A 106 -21.46 -1.08 13.04
N ASP A 107 -22.53 -0.28 12.98
CA ASP A 107 -23.60 -0.49 12.03
C ASP A 107 -23.37 0.25 10.71
N GLU A 108 -22.24 0.83 10.54
CA GLU A 108 -21.96 1.72 9.42
C GLU A 108 -20.90 1.15 8.52
N LEU A 109 -20.93 1.51 7.25
CA LEU A 109 -19.84 1.23 6.33
C LEU A 109 -19.11 2.54 6.10
N ILE A 110 -17.83 2.57 6.41
CA ILE A 110 -17.04 3.78 6.18
C ILE A 110 -16.14 3.58 4.96
N PRO A 111 -15.70 4.67 4.34
CA PRO A 111 -14.83 4.56 3.17
C PRO A 111 -13.51 3.89 3.51
N GLY A 112 -13.13 2.91 2.72
CA GLY A 112 -11.85 2.25 2.87
C GLY A 112 -10.83 2.85 1.94
N ASN A 113 -9.65 2.27 1.93
CA ASN A 113 -8.57 2.79 1.11
C ASN A 113 -8.85 2.70 -0.38
N GLY A 114 -9.61 1.69 -0.80
CA GLY A 114 -9.99 1.57 -2.20
C GLY A 114 -10.73 2.79 -2.69
N SER A 115 -11.64 3.32 -1.85
CA SER A 115 -12.38 4.53 -2.21
C SER A 115 -11.47 5.73 -2.32
N GLN A 116 -10.48 5.85 -1.45
CA GLN A 116 -9.52 6.94 -1.52
C GLN A 116 -8.66 6.83 -2.77
N CYS A 117 -8.28 5.61 -3.13
CA CYS A 117 -7.51 5.39 -4.34
C CYS A 117 -8.31 5.73 -5.58
N VAL A 118 -9.62 5.48 -5.56
CA VAL A 118 -10.48 5.88 -6.69
C VAL A 118 -10.47 7.39 -6.85
N PHE A 119 -10.50 8.12 -5.74
CA PHE A 119 -10.42 9.58 -5.80
C PHE A 119 -9.11 10.02 -6.47
N VAL A 120 -7.99 9.46 -6.02
CA VAL A 120 -6.69 9.80 -6.57
C VAL A 120 -6.58 9.36 -8.03
N ALA A 121 -7.11 8.19 -8.36
CA ALA A 121 -7.09 7.67 -9.73
C ALA A 121 -7.89 8.58 -10.66
N ALA A 122 -9.05 9.02 -10.20
CA ALA A 122 -9.88 9.91 -11.01
C ALA A 122 -9.15 11.24 -11.27
N ALA A 123 -8.46 11.75 -10.25
CA ALA A 123 -7.76 13.02 -10.38
C ALA A 123 -6.50 12.91 -11.22
N SER A 124 -5.81 11.79 -11.15
CA SER A 124 -4.52 11.61 -11.84
C SER A 124 -4.67 10.97 -13.22
N GLY A 125 -5.74 10.23 -13.44
CA GLY A 125 -5.90 9.48 -14.68
C GLY A 125 -5.12 8.18 -14.70
N VAL A 126 -4.61 7.74 -13.56
CA VAL A 126 -3.79 6.53 -13.47
C VAL A 126 -4.34 5.63 -12.37
N GLU A 127 -4.45 4.34 -12.66
CA GLU A 127 -4.91 3.36 -11.69
C GLU A 127 -3.77 2.95 -10.77
N PRO A 128 -4.05 2.65 -9.51
CA PRO A 128 -2.99 2.24 -8.60
C PRO A 128 -2.61 0.78 -8.78
N LEU A 129 -1.40 0.48 -8.34
CA LEU A 129 -0.99 -0.91 -8.12
C LEU A 129 -1.35 -1.22 -6.68
N TYR A 130 -2.24 -2.17 -6.46
CA TYR A 130 -2.64 -2.55 -5.11
C TYR A 130 -1.72 -3.65 -4.60
N ILE A 131 -1.16 -3.45 -3.42
CA ILE A 131 -0.25 -4.41 -2.83
C ILE A 131 -0.90 -5.15 -1.69
N GLY A 132 -1.39 -4.41 -0.74
CA GLY A 132 -2.13 -4.86 0.44
C GLY A 132 -1.88 -6.24 0.96
N LYS A 133 -2.44 -7.23 0.34
CA LYS A 133 -2.34 -8.60 0.83
C LYS A 133 -1.22 -9.31 0.13
N PRO A 134 -0.39 -10.06 0.89
CA PRO A 134 0.73 -10.77 0.27
C PRO A 134 0.29 -11.70 -0.84
N GLU A 135 -0.84 -12.37 -0.69
CA GLU A 135 -1.31 -13.25 -1.72
C GLU A 135 -1.57 -12.51 -3.02
N SER A 136 -2.09 -11.30 -2.92
CA SER A 136 -2.35 -10.50 -4.11
C SER A 136 -1.09 -10.17 -4.85
N ILE A 137 -0.04 -9.85 -4.12
CA ILE A 137 1.24 -9.58 -4.73
C ILE A 137 1.76 -10.80 -5.45
N ILE A 138 1.69 -11.94 -4.78
CA ILE A 138 2.16 -13.20 -5.36
C ILE A 138 1.40 -13.52 -6.62
N VAL A 139 0.10 -13.40 -6.57
CA VAL A 139 -0.74 -13.71 -7.72
C VAL A 139 -0.39 -12.78 -8.88
N ASN A 140 -0.25 -11.49 -8.61
CA ASN A 140 0.09 -10.55 -9.66
C ASN A 140 1.43 -10.85 -10.28
N MET A 141 2.40 -11.20 -9.46
CA MET A 141 3.71 -11.53 -9.97
C MET A 141 3.67 -12.80 -10.82
N ALA A 142 2.91 -13.77 -10.39
CA ALA A 142 2.76 -14.99 -11.14
C ALA A 142 2.10 -14.73 -12.48
N LEU A 143 1.07 -13.90 -12.51
CA LEU A 143 0.44 -13.56 -13.75
C LEU A 143 1.40 -12.89 -14.70
N GLN A 144 2.21 -11.99 -14.17
CA GLN A 144 3.18 -11.32 -15.00
C GLN A 144 4.23 -12.27 -15.54
N LYS A 145 4.68 -13.19 -14.73
CA LYS A 145 5.72 -14.12 -15.15
C LYS A 145 5.22 -15.17 -16.12
N THR A 146 4.02 -15.65 -15.87
CA THR A 146 3.53 -16.78 -16.64
C THR A 146 2.55 -16.39 -17.73
N GLY A 147 2.08 -15.18 -17.70
CA GLY A 147 1.02 -14.79 -18.59
C GLY A 147 -0.30 -15.38 -18.17
N TYR A 148 -0.41 -15.88 -16.95
CA TYR A 148 -1.57 -16.51 -16.41
C TYR A 148 -2.71 -15.52 -16.41
N ALA A 149 -3.74 -15.94 -16.98
CA ALA A 149 -4.82 -15.06 -17.01
C ALA A 149 -5.54 -15.21 -15.76
N LYS A 150 -5.84 -15.04 -14.98
CA LYS A 150 -6.33 -15.21 -13.81
C LYS A 150 -7.53 -15.75 -13.52
N GLU A 151 -7.39 -16.16 -13.65
CA GLU A 151 -7.87 -16.62 -13.25
C GLU A 151 -8.03 -17.24 -12.79
N ASP A 152 -7.84 -17.45 -12.85
CA ASP A 152 -7.83 -18.02 -12.26
C ASP A 152 -7.47 -17.92 -11.34
N ALA A 153 -7.13 -17.61 -11.20
CA ALA A 153 -6.71 -17.39 -10.31
C ALA A 153 -7.32 -16.72 -9.60
N SER A 154 -7.63 -16.55 -9.72
CA SER A 154 -7.99 -16.01 -9.36
C SER A 154 -8.12 -15.96 -8.99
#